data_f56ee0bcd24b7b74f32d81e9927e3b28
#
_entry.id   f56ee0bcd24b7b74f32d81e9927e3b28
#
_cell.length_a   1.000
_cell.length_b   1.000
_cell.length_c   1.000
_cell.angle_alpha   90.00
_cell.angle_beta   90.00
_cell.angle_gamma   90.00
#
_symmetry.space_group_name_H-M   'P 1'
#
loop_
_entity.id
_entity.type
_entity.pdbx_description
1 polymer ?
#
loop_
_entity_poly.entity_id
_entity_poly.type
_entity_poly.pdbx_seq_one_letter_code
_entity_poly.pdbx_strand_id
1 'polypeptide(L)'
;MTITIALDAMGGDHGPRVTVSAALAFLESQSEARVALVGQPDAIEGELRRLAAGANERLQLVPATEVVRMDEPPAQALRTKRDSSMRVALSLLRDGQADACVSAGNTGALMAVAHFILKTLPGIDRPAIVTALPTLKGHVHLLDLGANVECTSEHLRQFAVMGTIVATAVDGKERPSVGLLNVGVEDIKGNEVVKAAAQLLLRSGLNYIGYVEGDGIYAGHADVIVCDGFVGNIALKTSEGLARMIRAFLKEEFGRNMRTRLAGLVARPILKTFARRVDPKRYNGATLVGLNGVVVKSHGSADTVAVRNALEVALREVRHNIPDRIRREMELPPQRGLA
;
A
#
# COMPACT_ATOMS: atom_id res chain seq x y z
N MET A 1 5.19 -6.39 -23.03
CA MET A 1 6.29 -5.61 -22.39
C MET A 1 6.67 -6.34 -21.11
N THR A 2 7.94 -6.63 -20.87
CA THR A 2 8.36 -7.29 -19.62
C THR A 2 8.49 -6.21 -18.54
N ILE A 3 7.83 -6.43 -17.39
CA ILE A 3 7.84 -5.47 -16.26
C ILE A 3 8.87 -5.93 -15.23
N THR A 4 9.77 -5.04 -14.85
CA THR A 4 10.80 -5.31 -13.84
C THR A 4 10.46 -4.63 -12.51
N ILE A 5 10.40 -5.39 -11.41
CA ILE A 5 10.14 -4.88 -10.07
C ILE A 5 11.42 -4.97 -9.23
N ALA A 6 11.90 -3.85 -8.73
CA ALA A 6 12.98 -3.80 -7.76
C ALA A 6 12.41 -4.15 -6.37
N LEU A 7 12.85 -5.25 -5.79
CA LEU A 7 12.47 -5.69 -4.45
C LEU A 7 13.61 -5.45 -3.47
N ASP A 8 13.38 -4.59 -2.48
CA ASP A 8 14.24 -4.45 -1.31
C ASP A 8 14.25 -5.78 -0.54
N ALA A 9 15.24 -6.60 -0.83
CA ALA A 9 15.34 -7.95 -0.29
C ALA A 9 15.66 -7.99 1.20
N MET A 10 16.23 -6.91 1.74
CA MET A 10 16.65 -6.82 3.14
C MET A 10 15.57 -6.22 4.04
N GLY A 11 14.50 -5.65 3.47
CA GLY A 11 13.44 -4.97 4.21
C GLY A 11 12.55 -5.90 5.01
N GLY A 12 12.05 -5.38 6.15
CA GLY A 12 11.15 -6.09 7.06
C GLY A 12 11.85 -6.95 8.12
N ASP A 13 11.03 -7.53 9.03
CA ASP A 13 11.51 -8.27 10.19
C ASP A 13 12.19 -9.60 9.82
N HIS A 14 11.90 -10.12 8.63
CA HIS A 14 12.36 -11.43 8.16
C HIS A 14 13.37 -11.37 7.00
N GLY A 15 13.54 -10.21 6.39
CA GLY A 15 14.50 -9.96 5.32
C GLY A 15 14.49 -11.01 4.20
N PRO A 16 15.67 -11.47 3.71
CA PRO A 16 15.81 -12.35 2.55
C PRO A 16 15.02 -13.65 2.65
N ARG A 17 14.84 -14.18 3.87
CA ARG A 17 14.09 -15.42 4.09
C ARG A 17 12.67 -15.36 3.54
N VAL A 18 12.03 -14.22 3.63
CA VAL A 18 10.65 -14.00 3.15
C VAL A 18 10.64 -13.39 1.76
N THR A 19 11.47 -12.38 1.51
CA THR A 19 11.47 -11.63 0.25
C THR A 19 11.92 -12.49 -0.94
N VAL A 20 12.96 -13.33 -0.77
CA VAL A 20 13.41 -14.26 -1.83
C VAL A 20 12.34 -15.30 -2.12
N SER A 21 11.75 -15.93 -1.08
CA SER A 21 10.65 -16.90 -1.26
C SER A 21 9.44 -16.26 -1.96
N ALA A 22 9.10 -15.00 -1.64
CA ALA A 22 8.01 -14.28 -2.27
C ALA A 22 8.29 -13.95 -3.73
N ALA A 23 9.53 -13.55 -4.06
CA ALA A 23 9.95 -13.28 -5.44
C ALA A 23 9.84 -14.53 -6.32
N LEU A 24 10.31 -15.68 -5.83
CA LEU A 24 10.19 -16.95 -6.57
C LEU A 24 8.73 -17.34 -6.81
N ALA A 25 7.89 -17.33 -5.75
CA ALA A 25 6.47 -17.64 -5.86
C ALA A 25 5.70 -16.64 -6.75
N PHE A 26 6.10 -15.38 -6.79
CA PHE A 26 5.56 -14.38 -7.70
C PHE A 26 5.91 -14.69 -9.15
N LEU A 27 7.18 -14.99 -9.45
CA LEU A 27 7.64 -15.30 -10.79
C LEU A 27 7.04 -16.60 -11.35
N GLU A 28 6.70 -17.59 -10.52
CA GLU A 28 5.95 -18.78 -10.93
C GLU A 28 4.56 -18.43 -11.47
N SER A 29 3.91 -17.43 -10.89
CA SER A 29 2.54 -17.03 -11.27
C SER A 29 2.48 -15.93 -12.34
N GLN A 30 3.58 -15.22 -12.60
CA GLN A 30 3.63 -14.05 -13.50
C GLN A 30 4.75 -14.22 -14.54
N SER A 31 4.41 -14.73 -15.72
CA SER A 31 5.39 -15.04 -16.78
C SER A 31 6.05 -13.81 -17.41
N GLU A 32 5.38 -12.69 -17.41
CA GLU A 32 5.84 -11.42 -18.01
C GLU A 32 6.64 -10.53 -17.04
N ALA A 33 6.77 -10.94 -15.77
CA ALA A 33 7.47 -10.16 -14.76
C ALA A 33 8.92 -10.61 -14.59
N ARG A 34 9.77 -9.64 -14.23
CA ARG A 34 11.13 -9.82 -13.70
C ARG A 34 11.23 -9.21 -12.31
N VAL A 35 12.12 -9.74 -11.49
CA VAL A 35 12.40 -9.20 -10.16
C VAL A 35 13.90 -8.96 -10.03
N ALA A 36 14.26 -7.72 -9.68
CA ALA A 36 15.60 -7.35 -9.22
C ALA A 36 15.60 -7.45 -7.68
N LEU A 37 16.25 -8.49 -7.14
CA LEU A 37 16.49 -8.64 -5.70
C LEU A 37 17.65 -7.74 -5.29
N VAL A 38 17.34 -6.69 -4.53
CA VAL A 38 18.33 -5.69 -4.11
C VAL A 38 18.75 -5.94 -2.67
N GLY A 39 20.02 -6.20 -2.43
CA GLY A 39 20.51 -6.42 -1.07
C GLY A 39 21.88 -7.05 -0.99
N GLN A 40 22.21 -7.57 0.18
CA GLN A 40 23.50 -8.20 0.45
C GLN A 40 23.60 -9.55 -0.29
N PRO A 41 24.58 -9.71 -1.21
CA PRO A 41 24.68 -10.91 -2.06
C PRO A 41 24.71 -12.21 -1.27
N ASP A 42 25.57 -12.31 -0.25
CA ASP A 42 25.72 -13.53 0.53
C ASP A 42 24.42 -14.00 1.20
N ALA A 43 23.61 -13.04 1.69
CA ALA A 43 22.35 -13.32 2.35
C ALA A 43 21.30 -13.80 1.33
N ILE A 44 21.21 -13.16 0.16
CA ILE A 44 20.28 -13.53 -0.90
C ILE A 44 20.65 -14.89 -1.50
N GLU A 45 21.92 -15.10 -1.85
CA GLU A 45 22.41 -16.38 -2.39
C GLU A 45 22.27 -17.52 -1.39
N GLY A 46 22.49 -17.24 -0.10
CA GLY A 46 22.23 -18.21 0.98
C GLY A 46 20.80 -18.71 0.98
N GLU A 47 19.83 -17.83 0.81
CA GLU A 47 18.41 -18.21 0.73
C GLU A 47 18.06 -18.91 -0.58
N LEU A 48 18.61 -18.48 -1.72
CA LEU A 48 18.42 -19.18 -2.99
C LEU A 48 18.95 -20.62 -2.92
N ARG A 49 20.14 -20.84 -2.34
CA ARG A 49 20.68 -22.18 -2.10
C ARG A 49 19.81 -23.00 -1.16
N ARG A 50 19.32 -22.41 -0.07
CA ARG A 50 18.43 -23.09 0.89
C ARG A 50 17.12 -23.57 0.24
N LEU A 51 16.61 -22.80 -0.72
CA LEU A 51 15.40 -23.12 -1.46
C LEU A 51 15.63 -24.03 -2.67
N ALA A 52 16.88 -24.44 -2.90
CA ALA A 52 17.29 -25.17 -4.11
C ALA A 52 16.79 -24.51 -5.40
N ALA A 53 16.74 -23.17 -5.40
CA ALA A 53 16.30 -22.41 -6.56
C ALA A 53 17.33 -22.56 -7.70
N GLY A 54 16.88 -23.06 -8.84
CA GLY A 54 17.70 -23.11 -10.06
C GLY A 54 17.93 -21.71 -10.65
N ALA A 55 18.77 -21.65 -11.68
CA ALA A 55 18.97 -20.42 -12.44
C ALA A 55 17.62 -19.91 -12.99
N ASN A 56 17.34 -18.64 -12.80
CA ASN A 56 16.12 -18.01 -13.30
C ASN A 56 16.47 -16.67 -13.96
N GLU A 57 16.39 -16.62 -15.27
CA GLU A 57 16.72 -15.43 -16.08
C GLU A 57 15.84 -14.21 -15.77
N ARG A 58 14.72 -14.43 -15.09
CA ARG A 58 13.80 -13.38 -14.65
C ARG A 58 14.07 -12.86 -13.22
N LEU A 59 15.08 -13.44 -12.56
CA LEU A 59 15.51 -13.05 -11.21
C LEU A 59 16.94 -12.53 -11.28
N GLN A 60 17.11 -11.24 -11.09
CA GLN A 60 18.42 -10.58 -11.07
C GLN A 60 18.81 -10.21 -9.64
N LEU A 61 20.05 -10.48 -9.25
CA LEU A 61 20.61 -9.97 -8.00
C LEU A 61 21.30 -8.63 -8.25
N VAL A 62 20.92 -7.61 -7.48
CA VAL A 62 21.56 -6.29 -7.49
C VAL A 62 22.19 -6.05 -6.12
N PRO A 63 23.53 -5.89 -6.03
CA PRO A 63 24.20 -5.76 -4.76
C PRO A 63 23.88 -4.43 -4.07
N ALA A 64 23.73 -4.49 -2.74
CA ALA A 64 23.71 -3.35 -1.83
C ALA A 64 24.33 -3.78 -0.50
N THR A 65 25.16 -2.92 0.08
CA THR A 65 26.00 -3.29 1.25
C THR A 65 25.34 -2.94 2.57
N GLU A 66 24.40 -1.98 2.57
CA GLU A 66 23.77 -1.45 3.77
C GLU A 66 22.29 -1.85 3.89
N VAL A 67 21.81 -1.86 5.12
CA VAL A 67 20.39 -2.12 5.45
C VAL A 67 19.86 -0.99 6.32
N VAL A 68 18.66 -0.50 6.01
CA VAL A 68 17.93 0.42 6.88
C VAL A 68 17.13 -0.41 7.91
N ARG A 69 17.40 -0.20 9.19
CA ARG A 69 16.71 -0.91 10.28
C ARG A 69 15.30 -0.39 10.48
N MET A 70 14.43 -1.24 11.03
CA MET A 70 13.02 -0.89 11.27
C MET A 70 12.84 0.24 12.30
N ASP A 71 13.78 0.41 13.21
CA ASP A 71 13.81 1.43 14.26
C ASP A 71 14.69 2.66 13.92
N GLU A 72 15.29 2.69 12.72
CA GLU A 72 16.21 3.77 12.33
C GLU A 72 15.43 5.06 11.98
N PRO A 73 15.84 6.22 12.52
CA PRO A 73 15.20 7.49 12.17
C PRO A 73 15.28 7.79 10.67
N PRO A 74 14.17 8.18 10.02
CA PRO A 74 14.12 8.42 8.56
C PRO A 74 15.16 9.41 8.06
N ALA A 75 15.40 10.49 8.81
CA ALA A 75 16.38 11.51 8.43
C ALA A 75 17.84 10.98 8.49
N GLN A 76 18.14 10.07 9.41
CA GLN A 76 19.43 9.40 9.49
C GLN A 76 19.58 8.43 8.32
N ALA A 77 18.61 7.55 8.08
CA ALA A 77 18.63 6.61 6.96
C ALA A 77 18.88 7.35 5.63
N LEU A 78 18.17 8.47 5.41
CA LEU A 78 18.33 9.28 4.20
C LEU A 78 19.75 9.83 4.03
N ARG A 79 20.40 10.28 5.11
CA ARG A 79 21.73 10.94 5.06
C ARG A 79 22.87 9.95 4.99
N THR A 80 22.83 8.88 5.77
CA THR A 80 23.95 7.99 6.02
C THR A 80 23.90 6.69 5.22
N LYS A 81 22.72 6.14 4.94
CA LYS A 81 22.53 4.84 4.28
C LYS A 81 22.45 4.98 2.75
N ARG A 82 23.58 5.40 2.14
CA ARG A 82 23.61 5.70 0.70
C ARG A 82 23.60 4.48 -0.20
N ASP A 83 24.10 3.35 0.30
CA ASP A 83 24.14 2.06 -0.39
C ASP A 83 23.17 1.04 0.24
N SER A 84 22.07 1.53 0.85
CA SER A 84 21.06 0.63 1.40
C SER A 84 20.23 -0.01 0.30
N SER A 85 19.81 -1.27 0.52
CA SER A 85 18.96 -2.02 -0.40
C SER A 85 17.70 -1.24 -0.80
N MET A 86 17.08 -0.55 0.17
CA MET A 86 15.94 0.34 -0.06
C MET A 86 16.29 1.48 -1.04
N ARG A 87 17.42 2.14 -0.83
CA ARG A 87 17.83 3.27 -1.67
C ARG A 87 18.25 2.82 -3.07
N VAL A 88 19.00 1.72 -3.17
CA VAL A 88 19.38 1.14 -4.46
C VAL A 88 18.15 0.72 -5.26
N ALA A 89 17.15 0.06 -4.63
CA ALA A 89 15.91 -0.32 -5.28
C ALA A 89 15.14 0.89 -5.85
N LEU A 90 15.05 1.98 -5.08
CA LEU A 90 14.45 3.25 -5.55
C LEU A 90 15.27 3.92 -6.65
N SER A 91 16.60 3.79 -6.63
CA SER A 91 17.47 4.33 -7.68
C SER A 91 17.25 3.58 -9.01
N LEU A 92 17.10 2.25 -8.98
CA LEU A 92 16.76 1.47 -10.18
C LEU A 92 15.46 1.96 -10.82
N LEU A 93 14.45 2.28 -9.99
CA LEU A 93 13.18 2.85 -10.49
C LEU A 93 13.39 4.23 -11.11
N ARG A 94 14.13 5.14 -10.45
CA ARG A 94 14.46 6.47 -10.99
C ARG A 94 15.18 6.39 -12.34
N ASP A 95 16.12 5.45 -12.46
CA ASP A 95 17.00 5.32 -13.63
C ASP A 95 16.36 4.50 -14.77
N GLY A 96 15.07 4.11 -14.62
CA GLY A 96 14.33 3.34 -15.61
C GLY A 96 14.81 1.89 -15.79
N GLN A 97 15.59 1.38 -14.83
CA GLN A 97 16.05 -0.01 -14.80
C GLN A 97 15.03 -0.95 -14.13
N ALA A 98 14.05 -0.36 -13.42
CA ALA A 98 12.89 -1.04 -12.89
C ALA A 98 11.65 -0.16 -13.10
N ASP A 99 10.49 -0.79 -13.21
CA ASP A 99 9.18 -0.14 -13.41
C ASP A 99 8.45 0.14 -12.08
N ALA A 100 8.84 -0.58 -11.03
CA ALA A 100 8.29 -0.40 -9.68
C ALA A 100 9.34 -0.77 -8.61
N CYS A 101 9.14 -0.24 -7.39
CA CYS A 101 9.90 -0.61 -6.20
C CYS A 101 8.96 -1.17 -5.13
N VAL A 102 9.34 -2.30 -4.52
CA VAL A 102 8.63 -2.90 -3.38
C VAL A 102 9.57 -3.01 -2.20
N SER A 103 9.14 -2.54 -1.02
CA SER A 103 9.92 -2.67 0.22
C SER A 103 9.03 -3.00 1.43
N ALA A 104 9.47 -3.95 2.25
CA ALA A 104 8.88 -4.23 3.57
C ALA A 104 9.59 -3.47 4.71
N GLY A 105 10.60 -2.65 4.40
CA GLY A 105 11.41 -1.92 5.36
C GLY A 105 10.67 -0.82 6.13
N ASN A 106 11.40 -0.01 6.86
CA ASN A 106 10.90 1.12 7.66
C ASN A 106 10.06 2.09 6.80
N THR A 107 8.80 2.31 7.17
CA THR A 107 7.86 3.13 6.36
C THR A 107 8.29 4.58 6.26
N GLY A 108 8.73 5.19 7.37
CA GLY A 108 9.20 6.58 7.37
C GLY A 108 10.46 6.76 6.53
N ALA A 109 11.40 5.81 6.60
CA ALA A 109 12.61 5.84 5.78
C ALA A 109 12.26 5.65 4.29
N LEU A 110 11.40 4.68 3.96
CA LEU A 110 10.95 4.48 2.57
C LEU A 110 10.30 5.74 2.00
N MET A 111 9.41 6.38 2.76
CA MET A 111 8.78 7.62 2.36
C MET A 111 9.79 8.74 2.12
N ALA A 112 10.71 8.96 3.07
CA ALA A 112 11.71 10.02 2.97
C ALA A 112 12.68 9.80 1.79
N VAL A 113 13.15 8.57 1.61
CA VAL A 113 14.09 8.21 0.54
C VAL A 113 13.40 8.23 -0.83
N ALA A 114 12.16 7.71 -0.92
CA ALA A 114 11.37 7.72 -2.15
C ALA A 114 11.05 9.15 -2.60
N HIS A 115 10.59 10.01 -1.68
CA HIS A 115 10.34 11.42 -1.98
C HIS A 115 11.61 12.15 -2.43
N PHE A 116 12.75 11.87 -1.79
CA PHE A 116 14.03 12.50 -2.16
C PHE A 116 14.49 12.08 -3.56
N ILE A 117 14.39 10.79 -3.90
CA ILE A 117 14.92 10.22 -5.16
C ILE A 117 13.97 10.46 -6.33
N LEU A 118 12.68 10.17 -6.17
CA LEU A 118 11.69 10.17 -7.24
C LEU A 118 11.01 11.51 -7.40
N LYS A 119 10.94 12.33 -6.35
CA LYS A 119 10.14 13.56 -6.27
C LYS A 119 8.64 13.28 -6.43
N THR A 120 7.83 14.29 -6.18
CA THR A 120 6.38 14.25 -6.46
C THR A 120 6.09 14.53 -7.93
N LEU A 121 4.95 14.05 -8.38
CA LEU A 121 4.39 14.42 -9.68
C LEU A 121 4.06 15.92 -9.73
N PRO A 122 4.11 16.55 -10.90
CA PRO A 122 3.67 17.94 -11.06
C PRO A 122 2.26 18.16 -10.50
N GLY A 123 2.06 19.21 -9.74
CA GLY A 123 0.79 19.54 -9.10
C GLY A 123 0.45 18.72 -7.84
N ILE A 124 1.33 17.80 -7.41
CA ILE A 124 1.22 17.07 -6.16
C ILE A 124 2.22 17.63 -5.15
N ASP A 125 1.70 18.17 -4.04
CA ASP A 125 2.52 18.75 -2.98
C ASP A 125 3.19 17.68 -2.12
N ARG A 126 2.44 16.61 -1.81
CA ARG A 126 2.91 15.51 -0.96
C ARG A 126 2.39 14.15 -1.45
N PRO A 127 3.22 13.09 -1.40
CA PRO A 127 2.74 11.74 -1.65
C PRO A 127 1.83 11.29 -0.49
N ALA A 128 0.92 10.36 -0.77
CA ALA A 128 0.06 9.73 0.23
C ALA A 128 0.22 8.22 0.22
N ILE A 129 -0.10 7.56 1.34
CA ILE A 129 -0.19 6.11 1.41
C ILE A 129 -1.64 5.69 1.20
N VAL A 130 -1.89 4.87 0.16
CA VAL A 130 -3.19 4.27 -0.13
C VAL A 130 -3.15 2.76 0.04
N THR A 131 -4.21 2.20 0.60
CA THR A 131 -4.47 0.76 0.54
C THR A 131 -5.95 0.47 0.36
N ALA A 132 -6.26 -0.71 -0.18
CA ALA A 132 -7.62 -1.21 -0.19
C ALA A 132 -7.96 -1.86 1.16
N LEU A 133 -9.13 -1.54 1.71
CA LEU A 133 -9.68 -2.18 2.90
C LEU A 133 -10.96 -2.94 2.53
N PRO A 134 -11.19 -4.14 3.09
CA PRO A 134 -12.42 -4.89 2.83
C PRO A 134 -13.64 -4.17 3.38
N THR A 135 -14.74 -4.24 2.65
CA THR A 135 -16.05 -3.73 3.08
C THR A 135 -17.13 -4.80 2.92
N LEU A 136 -18.33 -4.51 3.40
CA LEU A 136 -19.48 -5.40 3.19
C LEU A 136 -19.82 -5.59 1.72
N LYS A 137 -19.47 -4.61 0.85
CA LYS A 137 -19.80 -4.61 -0.60
C LYS A 137 -18.59 -4.80 -1.52
N GLY A 138 -17.41 -5.15 -0.98
CA GLY A 138 -16.19 -5.30 -1.75
C GLY A 138 -14.99 -4.74 -1.02
N HIS A 139 -14.45 -3.62 -1.48
CA HIS A 139 -13.36 -2.90 -0.81
C HIS A 139 -13.49 -1.38 -1.03
N VAL A 140 -12.75 -0.62 -0.25
CA VAL A 140 -12.61 0.84 -0.31
C VAL A 140 -11.13 1.21 -0.33
N HIS A 141 -10.74 2.18 -1.12
CA HIS A 141 -9.41 2.77 -1.07
C HIS A 141 -9.37 3.86 0.01
N LEU A 142 -8.57 3.68 1.04
CA LEU A 142 -8.40 4.67 2.12
C LEU A 142 -7.06 5.37 1.97
N LEU A 143 -7.05 6.70 2.00
CA LEU A 143 -5.92 7.62 1.93
C LEU A 143 -6.10 8.74 2.98
N ASP A 144 -5.10 9.26 3.60
CA ASP A 144 -3.71 8.86 3.75
C ASP A 144 -3.54 7.96 4.97
N LEU A 145 -2.62 6.99 4.90
CA LEU A 145 -2.44 5.99 5.96
C LEU A 145 -1.14 6.19 6.76
N GLY A 146 -0.69 7.44 6.87
CA GLY A 146 0.44 7.79 7.72
C GLY A 146 1.64 8.41 7.02
N ALA A 147 1.50 8.87 5.77
CA ALA A 147 2.53 9.65 5.11
C ALA A 147 2.60 11.08 5.66
N ASN A 148 1.45 11.70 5.94
CA ASN A 148 1.33 13.10 6.33
C ASN A 148 0.46 13.24 7.59
N VAL A 149 1.09 13.46 8.73
CA VAL A 149 0.39 13.62 10.02
C VAL A 149 -0.50 14.85 10.02
N GLU A 150 -0.03 15.93 9.40
CA GLU A 150 -0.78 17.18 9.23
C GLU A 150 -1.00 17.44 7.74
N CYS A 151 -2.24 17.73 7.37
CA CYS A 151 -2.65 18.01 6.00
C CYS A 151 -3.33 19.37 5.90
N THR A 152 -3.23 20.01 4.73
CA THR A 152 -4.07 21.13 4.34
C THR A 152 -5.32 20.61 3.61
N SER A 153 -6.31 21.47 3.42
CA SER A 153 -7.49 21.16 2.62
C SER A 153 -7.12 20.80 1.16
N GLU A 154 -6.09 21.44 0.62
CA GLU A 154 -5.58 21.15 -0.72
C GLU A 154 -4.91 19.78 -0.79
N HIS A 155 -4.16 19.35 0.23
CA HIS A 155 -3.63 18.00 0.30
C HIS A 155 -4.76 16.95 0.25
N LEU A 156 -5.84 17.15 1.04
CA LEU A 156 -6.99 16.23 1.03
C LEU A 156 -7.67 16.18 -0.35
N ARG A 157 -7.77 17.33 -1.06
CA ARG A 157 -8.27 17.37 -2.43
C ARG A 157 -7.37 16.59 -3.39
N GLN A 158 -6.05 16.78 -3.31
CA GLN A 158 -5.09 16.04 -4.13
C GLN A 158 -5.16 14.53 -3.85
N PHE A 159 -5.31 14.12 -2.59
CA PHE A 159 -5.50 12.72 -2.21
C PHE A 159 -6.78 12.14 -2.83
N ALA A 160 -7.87 12.91 -2.84
CA ALA A 160 -9.12 12.48 -3.47
C ALA A 160 -8.94 12.23 -4.98
N VAL A 161 -8.24 13.11 -5.69
CA VAL A 161 -7.92 12.93 -7.11
C VAL A 161 -7.09 11.66 -7.32
N MET A 162 -6.00 11.50 -6.54
CA MET A 162 -5.14 10.33 -6.64
C MET A 162 -5.89 9.02 -6.34
N GLY A 163 -6.71 9.01 -5.30
CA GLY A 163 -7.53 7.85 -4.92
C GLY A 163 -8.55 7.48 -6.01
N THR A 164 -9.19 8.47 -6.62
CA THR A 164 -10.12 8.27 -7.74
C THR A 164 -9.42 7.60 -8.92
N ILE A 165 -8.22 8.06 -9.26
CA ILE A 165 -7.44 7.47 -10.37
C ILE A 165 -7.06 6.03 -10.07
N VAL A 166 -6.64 5.72 -8.84
CA VAL A 166 -6.34 4.35 -8.42
C VAL A 166 -7.59 3.48 -8.55
N ALA A 167 -8.73 3.90 -8.01
CA ALA A 167 -9.98 3.15 -8.08
C ALA A 167 -10.48 2.97 -9.53
N THR A 168 -10.36 3.99 -10.37
CA THR A 168 -10.70 3.89 -11.79
C THR A 168 -9.80 2.88 -12.50
N ALA A 169 -8.50 2.96 -12.29
CA ALA A 169 -7.54 2.15 -13.02
C ALA A 169 -7.53 0.68 -12.53
N VAL A 170 -7.58 0.46 -11.22
CA VAL A 170 -7.43 -0.87 -10.62
C VAL A 170 -8.74 -1.64 -10.59
N ASP A 171 -9.87 -0.94 -10.32
CA ASP A 171 -11.17 -1.57 -10.15
C ASP A 171 -12.09 -1.42 -11.36
N GLY A 172 -11.66 -0.66 -12.37
CA GLY A 172 -12.45 -0.42 -13.59
C GLY A 172 -13.69 0.46 -13.36
N LYS A 173 -13.72 1.26 -12.29
CA LYS A 173 -14.85 2.13 -11.96
C LYS A 173 -14.75 3.42 -12.77
N GLU A 174 -15.74 3.72 -13.60
CA GLU A 174 -15.73 4.93 -14.44
C GLU A 174 -15.81 6.21 -13.62
N ARG A 175 -16.59 6.23 -12.56
CA ARG A 175 -16.82 7.39 -11.70
C ARG A 175 -16.88 7.02 -10.22
N PRO A 176 -15.71 6.69 -9.59
CA PRO A 176 -15.66 6.26 -8.20
C PRO A 176 -16.22 7.33 -7.26
N SER A 177 -16.98 6.89 -6.26
CA SER A 177 -17.49 7.76 -5.21
C SER A 177 -16.39 8.09 -4.19
N VAL A 178 -16.31 9.37 -3.81
CA VAL A 178 -15.30 9.89 -2.88
C VAL A 178 -15.97 10.43 -1.62
N GLY A 179 -15.58 9.94 -0.46
CA GLY A 179 -15.99 10.45 0.85
C GLY A 179 -14.82 11.09 1.60
N LEU A 180 -15.12 12.08 2.43
CA LEU A 180 -14.19 12.66 3.41
C LEU A 180 -14.46 12.05 4.78
N LEU A 181 -13.44 11.44 5.40
CA LEU A 181 -13.57 10.91 6.75
C LEU A 181 -13.78 12.06 7.75
N ASN A 182 -14.81 11.95 8.57
CA ASN A 182 -15.20 12.99 9.52
C ASN A 182 -15.81 12.38 10.79
N VAL A 183 -16.04 13.21 11.80
CA VAL A 183 -16.65 12.83 13.10
C VAL A 183 -18.17 12.79 13.06
N GLY A 184 -18.80 13.13 11.95
CA GLY A 184 -20.25 13.14 11.71
C GLY A 184 -20.52 13.50 10.25
N VAL A 185 -21.73 13.19 9.78
CA VAL A 185 -22.14 13.44 8.38
C VAL A 185 -22.72 14.83 8.14
N GLU A 186 -23.01 15.59 9.22
CA GLU A 186 -23.61 16.91 9.11
C GLU A 186 -22.55 17.96 8.71
N ASP A 187 -22.91 18.95 7.92
CA ASP A 187 -22.03 19.99 7.39
C ASP A 187 -21.31 20.83 8.46
N ILE A 188 -21.92 20.93 9.66
CA ILE A 188 -21.34 21.66 10.78
C ILE A 188 -20.21 20.91 11.51
N LYS A 189 -20.10 19.61 11.30
CA LYS A 189 -19.13 18.74 11.97
C LYS A 189 -17.74 18.81 11.32
N GLY A 190 -16.75 18.41 12.10
CA GLY A 190 -15.35 18.36 11.67
C GLY A 190 -14.57 19.66 11.94
N ASN A 191 -13.26 19.54 11.71
CA ASN A 191 -12.34 20.66 11.84
C ASN A 191 -12.35 21.55 10.58
N GLU A 192 -11.72 22.70 10.66
CA GLU A 192 -11.71 23.70 9.56
C GLU A 192 -11.04 23.15 8.29
N VAL A 193 -10.02 22.30 8.42
CA VAL A 193 -9.33 21.68 7.27
C VAL A 193 -10.28 20.77 6.50
N VAL A 194 -11.03 19.91 7.19
CA VAL A 194 -11.99 18.98 6.60
C VAL A 194 -13.15 19.73 5.94
N LYS A 195 -13.69 20.78 6.60
CA LYS A 195 -14.74 21.62 6.02
C LYS A 195 -14.26 22.35 4.77
N ALA A 196 -13.06 22.93 4.79
CA ALA A 196 -12.48 23.58 3.62
C ALA A 196 -12.22 22.57 2.47
N ALA A 197 -11.75 21.37 2.79
CA ALA A 197 -11.56 20.30 1.81
C ALA A 197 -12.89 19.88 1.16
N ALA A 198 -13.98 19.77 1.93
CA ALA A 198 -15.31 19.47 1.39
C ALA A 198 -15.74 20.52 0.34
N GLN A 199 -15.50 21.81 0.62
CA GLN A 199 -15.81 22.89 -0.34
C GLN A 199 -14.97 22.79 -1.63
N LEU A 200 -13.71 22.37 -1.52
CA LEU A 200 -12.86 22.13 -2.70
C LEU A 200 -13.36 20.91 -3.50
N LEU A 201 -13.77 19.82 -2.82
CA LEU A 201 -14.27 18.61 -3.45
C LEU A 201 -15.61 18.83 -4.17
N LEU A 202 -16.52 19.61 -3.60
CA LEU A 202 -17.78 20.00 -4.25
C LEU A 202 -17.57 20.71 -5.61
N ARG A 203 -16.43 21.41 -5.76
CA ARG A 203 -16.08 22.16 -6.98
C ARG A 203 -15.13 21.40 -7.90
N SER A 204 -14.67 20.21 -7.53
CA SER A 204 -13.60 19.49 -8.24
C SER A 204 -14.08 18.67 -9.43
N GLY A 205 -15.39 18.49 -9.63
CA GLY A 205 -15.95 17.58 -10.63
C GLY A 205 -15.88 16.09 -10.25
N LEU A 206 -15.23 15.72 -9.13
CA LEU A 206 -15.23 14.38 -8.60
C LEU A 206 -16.64 13.97 -8.14
N ASN A 207 -16.91 12.69 -8.08
CA ASN A 207 -18.15 12.15 -7.50
C ASN A 207 -18.07 12.18 -5.96
N TYR A 208 -18.01 13.39 -5.40
CA TYR A 208 -17.96 13.60 -3.96
C TYR A 208 -19.33 13.35 -3.34
N ILE A 209 -19.39 12.43 -2.38
CA ILE A 209 -20.63 11.98 -1.71
C ILE A 209 -20.82 12.57 -0.32
N GLY A 210 -19.95 13.48 0.13
CA GLY A 210 -20.03 14.08 1.45
C GLY A 210 -19.11 13.40 2.48
N TYR A 211 -19.46 13.57 3.75
CA TYR A 211 -18.70 13.02 4.87
C TYR A 211 -19.03 11.54 5.11
N VAL A 212 -18.02 10.81 5.61
CA VAL A 212 -18.12 9.40 6.00
C VAL A 212 -17.59 9.29 7.44
N GLU A 213 -18.33 8.63 8.32
CA GLU A 213 -17.87 8.32 9.68
C GLU A 213 -16.97 7.07 9.71
N GLY A 214 -16.30 6.85 10.84
CA GLY A 214 -15.34 5.74 10.97
C GLY A 214 -15.95 4.35 10.76
N ASP A 215 -17.19 4.12 11.14
CA ASP A 215 -17.92 2.86 10.88
C ASP A 215 -18.32 2.72 9.40
N GLY A 216 -18.57 3.84 8.73
CA GLY A 216 -18.85 3.92 7.30
C GLY A 216 -17.72 3.42 6.41
N ILE A 217 -16.46 3.38 6.91
CA ILE A 217 -15.33 2.79 6.18
C ILE A 217 -15.64 1.37 5.72
N TYR A 218 -16.28 0.57 6.58
CA TYR A 218 -16.56 -0.85 6.29
C TYR A 218 -17.95 -1.09 5.66
N ALA A 219 -18.81 -0.08 5.63
CA ALA A 219 -20.17 -0.21 5.07
C ALA A 219 -20.18 -0.33 3.54
N GLY A 220 -19.11 0.17 2.87
CA GLY A 220 -18.99 0.13 1.40
C GLY A 220 -19.93 1.12 0.73
N HIS A 221 -20.05 2.33 1.29
CA HIS A 221 -20.82 3.43 0.70
C HIS A 221 -19.96 4.31 -0.22
N ALA A 222 -18.65 4.32 -0.01
CA ALA A 222 -17.69 5.03 -0.83
C ALA A 222 -16.68 4.07 -1.46
N ASP A 223 -16.15 4.44 -2.62
CA ASP A 223 -15.07 3.72 -3.30
C ASP A 223 -13.70 4.22 -2.84
N VAL A 224 -13.64 5.50 -2.49
CA VAL A 224 -12.45 6.19 -2.00
C VAL A 224 -12.85 6.96 -0.75
N ILE A 225 -12.09 6.84 0.32
CA ILE A 225 -12.23 7.65 1.54
C ILE A 225 -10.92 8.35 1.81
N VAL A 226 -10.99 9.66 2.07
CA VAL A 226 -9.83 10.52 2.28
C VAL A 226 -9.79 11.05 3.70
N CYS A 227 -8.61 11.05 4.29
CA CYS A 227 -8.31 11.65 5.59
C CYS A 227 -6.84 12.10 5.64
N ASP A 228 -6.43 12.77 6.71
CA ASP A 228 -5.02 12.95 7.02
C ASP A 228 -4.38 11.65 7.49
N GLY A 229 -3.04 11.59 7.44
CA GLY A 229 -2.31 10.37 7.76
C GLY A 229 -2.34 10.00 9.23
N PHE A 230 -2.59 10.94 10.15
CA PHE A 230 -2.75 10.61 11.57
C PHE A 230 -4.04 9.83 11.80
N VAL A 231 -5.16 10.34 11.33
CA VAL A 231 -6.46 9.68 11.43
C VAL A 231 -6.48 8.36 10.67
N GLY A 232 -5.96 8.33 9.45
CA GLY A 232 -5.93 7.14 8.63
C GLY A 232 -5.06 6.03 9.21
N ASN A 233 -3.89 6.36 9.76
CA ASN A 233 -3.04 5.36 10.42
C ASN A 233 -3.69 4.81 11.70
N ILE A 234 -4.36 5.65 12.49
CA ILE A 234 -5.11 5.19 13.67
C ILE A 234 -6.24 4.26 13.23
N ALA A 235 -7.05 4.63 12.24
CA ALA A 235 -8.13 3.81 11.72
C ALA A 235 -7.61 2.44 11.25
N LEU A 236 -6.54 2.42 10.46
CA LEU A 236 -5.91 1.18 9.99
C LEU A 236 -5.41 0.30 11.15
N LYS A 237 -4.67 0.88 12.10
CA LYS A 237 -4.09 0.12 13.23
C LYS A 237 -5.14 -0.39 14.21
N THR A 238 -6.20 0.37 14.44
CA THR A 238 -7.36 -0.06 15.24
C THR A 238 -8.06 -1.24 14.56
N SER A 239 -8.27 -1.18 13.26
CA SER A 239 -8.90 -2.24 12.48
C SER A 239 -8.05 -3.53 12.47
N GLU A 240 -6.74 -3.40 12.26
CA GLU A 240 -5.81 -4.52 12.36
C GLU A 240 -5.83 -5.16 13.76
N GLY A 241 -5.88 -4.32 14.81
CA GLY A 241 -5.97 -4.74 16.21
C GLY A 241 -7.27 -5.51 16.48
N LEU A 242 -8.40 -4.99 16.04
CA LEU A 242 -9.71 -5.63 16.18
C LEU A 242 -9.76 -6.97 15.46
N ALA A 243 -9.26 -7.05 14.23
CA ALA A 243 -9.20 -8.29 13.47
C ALA A 243 -8.33 -9.36 14.17
N ARG A 244 -7.18 -8.97 14.75
CA ARG A 244 -6.34 -9.87 15.55
C ARG A 244 -7.05 -10.35 16.81
N MET A 245 -7.73 -9.48 17.53
CA MET A 245 -8.49 -9.81 18.74
C MET A 245 -9.60 -10.81 18.44
N ILE A 246 -10.42 -10.57 17.42
CA ILE A 246 -11.49 -11.49 17.00
C ILE A 246 -10.91 -12.87 16.64
N ARG A 247 -9.79 -12.92 15.91
CA ARG A 247 -9.12 -14.18 15.56
C ARG A 247 -8.63 -14.92 16.81
N ALA A 248 -8.06 -14.21 17.79
CA ALA A 248 -7.60 -14.79 19.04
C ALA A 248 -8.75 -15.39 19.84
N PHE A 249 -9.86 -14.68 20.00
CA PHE A 249 -11.05 -15.17 20.70
C PHE A 249 -11.66 -16.40 20.02
N LEU A 250 -11.81 -16.37 18.70
CA LEU A 250 -12.29 -17.54 17.95
C LEU A 250 -11.37 -18.76 18.17
N LYS A 251 -10.05 -18.56 18.12
CA LYS A 251 -9.09 -19.64 18.36
C LYS A 251 -9.18 -20.20 19.79
N GLU A 252 -9.37 -19.35 20.78
CA GLU A 252 -9.54 -19.73 22.19
C GLU A 252 -10.82 -20.54 22.38
N GLU A 253 -11.96 -20.04 21.90
CA GLU A 253 -13.25 -20.71 22.04
C GLU A 253 -13.28 -22.10 21.35
N PHE A 254 -12.76 -22.20 20.14
CA PHE A 254 -12.65 -23.50 19.47
C PHE A 254 -11.61 -24.42 20.11
N GLY A 255 -10.65 -23.89 20.84
CA GLY A 255 -9.63 -24.66 21.58
C GLY A 255 -10.05 -25.16 22.95
N ARG A 256 -11.16 -24.67 23.52
CA ARG A 256 -11.56 -24.78 24.92
C ARG A 256 -11.76 -26.23 25.44
N ASN A 257 -12.34 -27.11 24.63
CA ASN A 257 -12.58 -28.51 24.97
C ASN A 257 -12.73 -29.39 23.71
N MET A 258 -12.84 -30.72 23.91
CA MET A 258 -12.94 -31.67 22.79
C MET A 258 -14.16 -31.43 21.87
N ARG A 259 -15.29 -31.01 22.43
CA ARG A 259 -16.52 -30.74 21.66
C ARG A 259 -16.33 -29.51 20.77
N THR A 260 -15.78 -28.43 21.32
CA THR A 260 -15.51 -27.20 20.54
C THR A 260 -14.42 -27.43 19.50
N ARG A 261 -13.39 -28.26 19.76
CA ARG A 261 -12.39 -28.65 18.77
C ARG A 261 -13.01 -29.41 17.60
N LEU A 262 -13.92 -30.35 17.87
CA LEU A 262 -14.64 -31.07 16.82
C LEU A 262 -15.51 -30.12 16.01
N ALA A 263 -16.25 -29.23 16.68
CA ALA A 263 -17.02 -28.19 16.01
C ALA A 263 -16.15 -27.29 15.13
N GLY A 264 -14.95 -26.91 15.61
CA GLY A 264 -13.96 -26.15 14.85
C GLY A 264 -13.45 -26.89 13.61
N LEU A 265 -13.25 -28.21 13.67
CA LEU A 265 -12.89 -29.02 12.53
C LEU A 265 -13.99 -29.03 11.47
N VAL A 266 -15.25 -29.19 11.87
CA VAL A 266 -16.41 -29.13 10.96
C VAL A 266 -16.58 -27.73 10.36
N ALA A 267 -16.42 -26.68 11.19
CA ALA A 267 -16.50 -25.28 10.75
C ALA A 267 -15.29 -24.78 9.92
N ARG A 268 -14.19 -25.55 9.87
CA ARG A 268 -12.93 -25.14 9.23
C ARG A 268 -13.07 -24.58 7.82
N PRO A 269 -13.88 -25.13 6.90
CA PRO A 269 -14.07 -24.54 5.55
C PRO A 269 -14.68 -23.15 5.62
N ILE A 270 -15.70 -22.96 6.46
CA ILE A 270 -16.39 -21.67 6.65
C ILE A 270 -15.44 -20.65 7.27
N LEU A 271 -14.74 -21.04 8.33
CA LEU A 271 -13.76 -20.19 8.99
C LEU A 271 -12.61 -19.79 8.05
N LYS A 272 -12.15 -20.70 7.18
CA LYS A 272 -11.14 -20.41 6.15
C LYS A 272 -11.64 -19.39 5.14
N THR A 273 -12.90 -19.48 4.72
CA THR A 273 -13.51 -18.52 3.79
C THR A 273 -13.71 -17.17 4.46
N PHE A 274 -14.18 -17.13 5.69
CA PHE A 274 -14.30 -15.91 6.49
C PHE A 274 -12.93 -15.26 6.71
N ALA A 275 -11.94 -16.03 7.19
CA ALA A 275 -10.59 -15.53 7.40
C ALA A 275 -10.00 -14.91 6.13
N ARG A 276 -10.24 -15.49 4.96
CA ARG A 276 -9.79 -14.92 3.67
C ARG A 276 -10.42 -13.57 3.35
N ARG A 277 -11.67 -13.31 3.76
CA ARG A 277 -12.34 -12.01 3.52
C ARG A 277 -11.78 -10.89 4.38
N VAL A 278 -11.42 -11.21 5.61
CA VAL A 278 -10.92 -10.23 6.60
C VAL A 278 -9.40 -10.28 6.80
N ASP A 279 -8.66 -11.02 5.96
CA ASP A 279 -7.22 -11.19 6.10
C ASP A 279 -6.48 -9.94 5.61
N PRO A 280 -5.83 -9.17 6.52
CA PRO A 280 -5.06 -8.00 6.12
C PRO A 280 -3.94 -8.32 5.11
N LYS A 281 -3.46 -9.57 5.07
CA LYS A 281 -2.40 -9.99 4.15
C LYS A 281 -2.83 -9.94 2.68
N ARG A 282 -4.12 -10.11 2.38
CA ARG A 282 -4.65 -10.01 1.02
C ARG A 282 -4.67 -8.58 0.50
N TYR A 283 -4.73 -7.62 1.41
CA TYR A 283 -4.70 -6.19 1.13
C TYR A 283 -3.32 -5.60 1.43
N ASN A 284 -2.31 -6.47 1.64
CA ASN A 284 -0.93 -6.04 1.83
C ASN A 284 -0.36 -5.50 0.51
N GLY A 285 0.30 -4.37 0.62
CA GLY A 285 0.78 -3.58 -0.51
C GLY A 285 0.11 -2.21 -0.50
N ALA A 286 0.58 -1.34 0.39
CA ALA A 286 0.13 0.05 0.43
C ALA A 286 0.99 0.86 -0.54
N THR A 287 0.37 1.56 -1.47
CA THR A 287 1.10 2.32 -2.47
C THR A 287 1.39 3.74 -1.99
N LEU A 288 2.60 4.20 -2.27
CA LEU A 288 2.99 5.60 -2.11
C LEU A 288 2.60 6.34 -3.39
N VAL A 289 1.35 6.82 -3.46
CA VAL A 289 0.83 7.55 -4.63
C VAL A 289 1.32 8.99 -4.66
N GLY A 290 1.43 9.57 -5.85
CA GLY A 290 1.89 10.95 -6.05
C GLY A 290 3.40 11.10 -6.27
N LEU A 291 4.15 10.01 -6.34
CA LEU A 291 5.58 9.98 -6.70
C LEU A 291 5.77 9.75 -8.21
N ASN A 292 6.92 10.17 -8.75
CA ASN A 292 7.32 9.85 -10.14
C ASN A 292 7.77 8.39 -10.27
N GLY A 293 6.89 7.45 -9.95
CA GLY A 293 7.11 6.01 -10.04
C GLY A 293 6.24 5.23 -9.07
N VAL A 294 6.07 3.94 -9.36
CA VAL A 294 5.28 3.03 -8.52
C VAL A 294 6.13 2.53 -7.35
N VAL A 295 5.75 2.89 -6.14
CA VAL A 295 6.41 2.44 -4.90
C VAL A 295 5.38 1.79 -3.99
N VAL A 296 5.60 0.52 -3.66
CA VAL A 296 4.67 -0.25 -2.83
C VAL A 296 5.35 -0.66 -1.52
N LYS A 297 4.70 -0.31 -0.42
CA LYS A 297 5.10 -0.68 0.94
C LYS A 297 4.40 -1.96 1.37
N SER A 298 5.17 -2.98 1.71
CA SER A 298 4.68 -4.17 2.42
C SER A 298 4.81 -3.99 3.93
N HIS A 299 3.99 -4.68 4.71
CA HIS A 299 4.10 -4.64 6.18
C HIS A 299 5.44 -5.20 6.67
N GLY A 300 6.04 -4.62 7.72
CA GLY A 300 7.33 -5.08 8.25
C GLY A 300 7.34 -6.55 8.68
N SER A 301 6.27 -7.03 9.30
CA SER A 301 6.10 -8.44 9.71
C SER A 301 5.44 -9.32 8.63
N ALA A 302 5.45 -8.88 7.36
CA ALA A 302 4.87 -9.63 6.25
C ALA A 302 5.51 -11.01 6.09
N ASP A 303 4.70 -12.01 5.80
CA ASP A 303 5.15 -13.33 5.36
C ASP A 303 5.27 -13.38 3.82
N THR A 304 5.69 -14.53 3.31
CA THR A 304 5.87 -14.77 1.86
C THR A 304 4.62 -14.43 1.04
N VAL A 305 3.42 -14.77 1.56
CA VAL A 305 2.15 -14.47 0.85
C VAL A 305 1.89 -12.98 0.80
N ALA A 306 2.11 -12.28 1.91
CA ALA A 306 1.91 -10.84 1.98
C ALA A 306 2.89 -10.06 1.08
N VAL A 307 4.18 -10.41 1.07
CA VAL A 307 5.16 -9.77 0.16
C VAL A 307 4.84 -10.07 -1.30
N ARG A 308 4.43 -11.30 -1.62
CA ARG A 308 3.97 -11.65 -2.98
C ARG A 308 2.77 -10.78 -3.40
N ASN A 309 1.79 -10.57 -2.52
CA ASN A 309 0.66 -9.68 -2.82
C ASN A 309 1.12 -8.23 -3.09
N ALA A 310 2.12 -7.72 -2.36
CA ALA A 310 2.69 -6.41 -2.64
C ALA A 310 3.37 -6.33 -4.03
N LEU A 311 4.04 -7.40 -4.48
CA LEU A 311 4.57 -7.51 -5.84
C LEU A 311 3.44 -7.52 -6.89
N GLU A 312 2.33 -8.21 -6.60
CA GLU A 312 1.15 -8.23 -7.48
C GLU A 312 0.47 -6.85 -7.57
N VAL A 313 0.42 -6.09 -6.47
CA VAL A 313 -0.05 -4.69 -6.46
C VAL A 313 0.85 -3.83 -7.36
N ALA A 314 2.17 -3.91 -7.16
CA ALA A 314 3.14 -3.16 -7.96
C ALA A 314 3.00 -3.48 -9.47
N LEU A 315 2.91 -4.75 -9.82
CA LEU A 315 2.70 -5.19 -11.20
C LEU A 315 1.42 -4.61 -11.81
N ARG A 316 0.32 -4.64 -11.05
CA ARG A 316 -0.97 -4.10 -11.48
C ARG A 316 -0.91 -2.60 -11.71
N GLU A 317 -0.29 -1.86 -10.81
CA GLU A 317 -0.18 -0.40 -10.93
C GLU A 317 0.70 0.04 -12.10
N VAL A 318 1.79 -0.69 -12.37
CA VAL A 318 2.60 -0.47 -13.56
C VAL A 318 1.79 -0.73 -14.83
N ARG A 319 1.07 -1.84 -14.92
CA ARG A 319 0.19 -2.15 -16.08
C ARG A 319 -0.84 -1.07 -16.34
N HIS A 320 -1.37 -0.47 -15.30
CA HIS A 320 -2.36 0.60 -15.39
C HIS A 320 -1.76 2.00 -15.50
N ASN A 321 -0.42 2.11 -15.44
CA ASN A 321 0.33 3.35 -15.58
C ASN A 321 -0.18 4.47 -14.64
N ILE A 322 -0.33 4.13 -13.34
CA ILE A 322 -0.91 5.01 -12.32
C ILE A 322 -0.22 6.38 -12.25
N PRO A 323 1.13 6.49 -12.19
CA PRO A 323 1.79 7.79 -12.10
C PRO A 323 1.46 8.73 -13.27
N ASP A 324 1.44 8.23 -14.51
CA ASP A 324 1.12 9.07 -15.67
C ASP A 324 -0.35 9.46 -15.75
N ARG A 325 -1.26 8.61 -15.26
CA ARG A 325 -2.67 8.98 -15.15
C ARG A 325 -2.88 10.11 -14.16
N ILE A 326 -2.21 10.03 -12.98
CA ILE A 326 -2.23 11.11 -11.98
C ILE A 326 -1.65 12.40 -12.58
N ARG A 327 -0.50 12.33 -13.25
CA ARG A 327 0.12 13.49 -13.90
C ARG A 327 -0.83 14.18 -14.87
N ARG A 328 -1.45 13.42 -15.78
CA ARG A 328 -2.39 13.96 -16.77
C ARG A 328 -3.60 14.63 -16.12
N GLU A 329 -4.17 14.04 -15.10
CA GLU A 329 -5.32 14.62 -14.41
C GLU A 329 -4.97 15.91 -13.66
N MET A 330 -3.76 15.97 -13.05
CA MET A 330 -3.30 17.16 -12.35
C MET A 330 -2.90 18.33 -13.30
N GLU A 331 -2.55 18.02 -14.53
CA GLU A 331 -2.25 19.03 -15.57
C GLU A 331 -3.51 19.61 -16.24
N LEU A 332 -4.65 18.92 -16.12
CA LEU A 332 -5.91 19.43 -16.65
C LEU A 332 -6.38 20.63 -15.81
N PRO A 333 -6.85 21.72 -16.46
CA PRO A 333 -7.46 22.81 -15.72
C PRO A 333 -8.68 22.26 -14.95
N PRO A 334 -8.93 22.72 -13.71
CA PRO A 334 -10.07 22.25 -12.94
C PRO A 334 -11.34 22.39 -13.77
N GLN A 335 -12.02 21.26 -13.99
CA GLN A 335 -13.29 21.27 -14.72
C GLN A 335 -14.24 22.19 -13.96
N ARG A 336 -14.57 23.33 -14.58
CA ARG A 336 -15.61 24.21 -14.05
C ARG A 336 -16.89 23.40 -14.03
N GLY A 337 -17.34 23.02 -12.82
CA GLY A 337 -18.61 22.37 -12.64
C GLY A 337 -19.68 23.14 -13.43
N LEU A 338 -20.42 22.42 -14.24
CA LEU A 338 -21.64 22.94 -14.82
C LEU A 338 -22.53 23.42 -13.68
N ALA A 339 -22.78 24.72 -13.66
CA ALA A 339 -23.65 25.40 -12.69
C ALA A 339 -25.08 24.87 -12.78
#